data_cd5b6c706119170fe97687fe685bdb6f
#
_entry.id   cd5b6c706119170fe97687fe685bdb6f
#
_cell.length_a   1.000
_cell.length_b   1.000
_cell.length_c   1.000
_cell.angle_alpha   90.00
_cell.angle_beta   90.00
_cell.angle_gamma   90.00
#
_symmetry.space_group_name_H-M   'P 1'
#
loop_
_entity.id
_entity.type
_entity.pdbx_description
1 polymer ?
#
loop_
_entity_poly.entity_id
_entity_poly.type
_entity_poly.pdbx_seq_one_letter_code
_entity_poly.pdbx_strand_id
1 'polypeptide(L)'
;MNSKITSYLLPILNPTLSLAPGYVVRLPYIKLTSSSELTFLAHSNVDISKQDWDAHETSWDFQRNELLAIDEETYKENINNEKEDSSKETEANAAAPQLGSLKWRMEQYKTKWEHKFMQLHKNEEELNRQFIDIYGLQDELTPDVPLNEITILQQGEISIE
;
A
#
# COMPACT_ATOMS: atom_id res chain seq x y z
N MET A 1 -2.48 5.76 -13.60
CA MET A 1 -1.65 5.21 -14.68
C MET A 1 -0.83 3.98 -14.24
N ASN A 2 -0.92 3.56 -12.99
CA ASN A 2 -0.16 2.42 -12.43
C ASN A 2 -0.87 1.05 -12.57
N SER A 3 -1.87 0.91 -13.44
CA SER A 3 -2.50 -0.38 -13.66
C SER A 3 -1.78 -1.19 -14.73
N LYS A 4 -1.79 -2.51 -14.62
CA LYS A 4 -1.23 -3.42 -15.63
C LYS A 4 -1.83 -3.21 -17.02
N ILE A 5 -3.10 -2.83 -17.11
CA ILE A 5 -3.76 -2.46 -18.36
C ILE A 5 -3.05 -1.31 -19.05
N THR A 6 -2.74 -0.25 -18.30
CA THR A 6 -2.04 0.91 -18.87
C THR A 6 -0.63 0.53 -19.31
N SER A 7 0.09 -0.23 -18.50
CA SER A 7 1.44 -0.71 -18.82
C SER A 7 1.46 -1.65 -20.04
N TYR A 8 0.39 -2.38 -20.29
CA TYR A 8 0.20 -3.24 -21.45
C TYR A 8 -0.15 -2.45 -22.71
N LEU A 9 -1.11 -1.53 -22.62
CA LEU A 9 -1.61 -0.79 -23.80
C LEU A 9 -0.70 0.35 -24.25
N LEU A 10 0.01 1.02 -23.34
CA LEU A 10 0.86 2.17 -23.70
C LEU A 10 1.99 1.81 -24.67
N PRO A 11 2.75 0.73 -24.52
CA PRO A 11 3.78 0.35 -25.50
C PRO A 11 3.24 0.02 -26.89
N ILE A 12 2.00 -0.48 -26.96
CA ILE A 12 1.31 -0.76 -28.23
C ILE A 12 0.97 0.56 -28.94
N LEU A 13 0.51 1.56 -28.19
CA LEU A 13 0.15 2.88 -28.72
C LEU A 13 1.36 3.75 -29.02
N ASN A 14 2.40 3.61 -28.22
CA ASN A 14 3.64 4.39 -28.31
C ASN A 14 4.87 3.51 -28.00
N PRO A 15 5.53 2.95 -28.99
CA PRO A 15 6.72 2.13 -28.82
C PRO A 15 7.99 2.95 -28.48
N THR A 16 7.89 4.27 -28.27
CA THR A 16 9.02 5.13 -27.94
C THR A 16 9.17 5.34 -26.43
N LEU A 17 10.40 5.69 -25.99
CA LEU A 17 10.68 5.99 -24.57
C LEU A 17 10.02 7.30 -24.08
N SER A 18 9.60 8.17 -25.01
CA SER A 18 8.99 9.46 -24.68
C SER A 18 7.47 9.35 -24.69
N LEU A 19 6.85 9.51 -23.54
CA LEU A 19 5.40 9.49 -23.38
C LEU A 19 4.83 10.91 -23.57
N ALA A 20 4.31 11.20 -24.76
CA ALA A 20 3.60 12.45 -24.99
C ALA A 20 2.14 12.36 -24.52
N PRO A 21 1.55 13.47 -24.00
CA PRO A 21 0.16 13.48 -23.47
C PRO A 21 -0.88 12.97 -24.47
N GLY A 22 -0.67 13.14 -25.76
CA GLY A 22 -1.55 12.67 -26.82
C GLY A 22 -1.74 11.16 -26.90
N TYR A 23 -0.79 10.36 -26.38
CA TYR A 23 -0.95 8.90 -26.32
C TYR A 23 -1.81 8.47 -25.14
N VAL A 24 -1.72 9.19 -24.02
CA VAL A 24 -2.55 8.94 -22.84
C VAL A 24 -4.04 9.14 -23.17
N VAL A 25 -4.36 10.16 -23.95
CA VAL A 25 -5.75 10.44 -24.38
C VAL A 25 -6.32 9.35 -25.29
N ARG A 26 -5.46 8.58 -25.96
CA ARG A 26 -5.89 7.46 -26.84
C ARG A 26 -6.17 6.16 -26.09
N LEU A 27 -5.84 6.09 -24.82
CA LEU A 27 -6.20 4.91 -24.02
C LEU A 27 -7.72 4.71 -24.03
N PRO A 28 -8.21 3.48 -24.27
CA PRO A 28 -9.63 3.21 -24.26
C PRO A 28 -10.17 3.44 -22.84
N TYR A 29 -11.17 4.29 -22.71
CA TYR A 29 -11.85 4.55 -21.45
C TYR A 29 -13.20 3.85 -21.42
N ILE A 30 -13.36 2.92 -20.50
CA ILE A 30 -14.63 2.24 -20.25
C ILE A 30 -15.32 2.92 -19.06
N LYS A 31 -16.47 3.56 -19.33
CA LYS A 31 -17.26 4.21 -18.27
C LYS A 31 -17.92 3.14 -17.40
N LEU A 32 -17.51 3.07 -16.15
CA LEU A 32 -18.12 2.20 -15.16
C LEU A 32 -19.38 2.85 -14.59
N THR A 33 -20.50 2.14 -14.65
CA THR A 33 -21.80 2.70 -14.22
C THR A 33 -22.02 2.58 -12.71
N SER A 34 -21.24 1.72 -12.03
CA SER A 34 -21.34 1.51 -10.58
C SER A 34 -20.09 0.78 -10.08
N SER A 35 -19.16 1.51 -9.47
CA SER A 35 -18.01 0.89 -8.83
C SER A 35 -17.60 1.62 -7.55
N SER A 36 -18.50 1.59 -6.55
CA SER A 36 -18.16 2.09 -5.22
C SER A 36 -16.94 1.37 -4.64
N GLU A 37 -16.79 0.06 -4.93
CA GLU A 37 -15.67 -0.76 -4.48
C GLU A 37 -14.34 -0.34 -5.14
N LEU A 38 -14.29 -0.21 -6.48
CA LEU A 38 -13.10 0.28 -7.19
C LEU A 38 -12.66 1.67 -6.70
N THR A 39 -13.64 2.55 -6.48
CA THR A 39 -13.39 3.89 -5.96
C THR A 39 -12.80 3.82 -4.56
N PHE A 40 -13.36 2.97 -3.70
CA PHE A 40 -12.86 2.77 -2.34
C PHE A 40 -11.44 2.22 -2.33
N LEU A 41 -11.14 1.18 -3.11
CA LEU A 41 -9.80 0.61 -3.22
C LEU A 41 -8.79 1.65 -3.74
N ALA A 42 -9.16 2.41 -4.77
CA ALA A 42 -8.29 3.45 -5.32
C ALA A 42 -8.01 4.56 -4.29
N HIS A 43 -9.01 5.03 -3.56
CA HIS A 43 -8.81 6.01 -2.49
C HIS A 43 -7.95 5.45 -1.36
N SER A 44 -8.20 4.22 -0.91
CA SER A 44 -7.39 3.56 0.10
C SER A 44 -5.91 3.51 -0.30
N ASN A 45 -5.61 3.19 -1.56
CA ASN A 45 -4.23 3.15 -2.07
C ASN A 45 -3.60 4.55 -2.11
N VAL A 46 -4.35 5.56 -2.53
CA VAL A 46 -3.88 6.96 -2.51
C VAL A 46 -3.59 7.41 -1.08
N ASP A 47 -4.47 7.08 -0.13
CA ASP A 47 -4.29 7.46 1.28
C ASP A 47 -3.07 6.78 1.90
N ILE A 48 -2.83 5.49 1.62
CA ILE A 48 -1.65 4.77 2.10
C ILE A 48 -0.38 5.40 1.51
N SER A 49 -0.34 5.64 0.20
CA SER A 49 0.82 6.23 -0.48
C SER A 49 1.07 7.67 -0.02
N LYS A 50 0.01 8.45 0.23
CA LYS A 50 0.14 9.81 0.78
C LYS A 50 0.69 9.79 2.20
N GLN A 51 0.22 8.89 3.05
CA GLN A 51 0.72 8.76 4.42
C GLN A 51 2.21 8.36 4.44
N ASP A 52 2.64 7.47 3.54
CA ASP A 52 4.05 7.13 3.38
C ASP A 52 4.86 8.37 2.97
N TRP A 53 4.43 9.08 1.95
CA TRP A 53 5.10 10.29 1.48
C TRP A 53 5.18 11.37 2.57
N ASP A 54 4.11 11.61 3.31
CA ASP A 54 4.05 12.63 4.35
C ASP A 54 4.80 12.25 5.64
N ALA A 55 5.18 10.98 5.78
CA ALA A 55 6.06 10.53 6.86
C ALA A 55 7.53 10.94 6.65
N HIS A 56 7.91 11.38 5.45
CA HIS A 56 9.26 11.78 5.09
C HIS A 56 9.45 13.29 5.19
N GLU A 57 10.62 13.72 5.67
CA GLU A 57 10.98 15.14 5.81
C GLU A 57 11.06 15.90 4.48
N THR A 58 11.05 15.19 3.37
CA THR A 58 11.00 15.75 2.01
C THR A 58 9.60 16.18 1.59
N SER A 59 8.56 15.74 2.29
CA SER A 59 7.19 16.15 2.03
C SER A 59 6.90 17.56 2.54
N TRP A 60 6.10 18.31 1.79
CA TRP A 60 5.61 19.64 2.23
C TRP A 60 4.59 19.54 3.37
N ASP A 61 3.94 18.40 3.52
CA ASP A 61 2.94 18.12 4.56
C ASP A 61 3.57 17.40 5.78
N PHE A 62 4.90 17.18 5.78
CA PHE A 62 5.59 16.60 6.93
C PHE A 62 5.42 17.46 8.18
N GLN A 63 4.97 16.85 9.25
CA GLN A 63 4.78 17.53 10.54
C GLN A 63 5.77 17.06 11.61
N ARG A 64 5.98 15.75 11.71
CA ARG A 64 6.88 15.13 12.68
C ARG A 64 7.20 13.69 12.29
N ASN A 65 8.32 13.18 12.78
CA ASN A 65 8.66 11.78 12.61
C ASN A 65 7.62 10.88 13.27
N GLU A 66 7.14 9.87 12.55
CA GLU A 66 6.11 8.96 13.03
C GLU A 66 6.51 8.15 14.26
N LEU A 67 7.80 7.86 14.47
CA LEU A 67 8.30 7.22 15.68
C LEU A 67 7.99 8.04 16.94
N LEU A 68 7.93 9.37 16.81
CA LEU A 68 7.57 10.27 17.90
C LEU A 68 6.07 10.40 18.10
N ALA A 69 5.29 9.97 17.09
CA ALA A 69 3.83 10.02 17.13
C ALA A 69 3.21 8.77 17.75
N ILE A 70 3.97 7.69 17.86
CA ILE A 70 3.51 6.44 18.48
C ILE A 70 3.51 6.63 19.99
N ASP A 71 2.33 6.77 20.57
CA ASP A 71 2.11 6.92 22.01
C ASP A 71 1.48 5.67 22.64
N GLU A 72 1.42 5.67 23.97
CA GLU A 72 0.88 4.55 24.74
C GLU A 72 -0.63 4.37 24.61
N GLU A 73 -1.37 5.43 24.27
CA GLU A 73 -2.83 5.36 24.14
C GLU A 73 -3.22 4.56 22.88
N THR A 74 -2.57 4.84 21.77
CA THR A 74 -2.76 4.08 20.51
C THR A 74 -2.44 2.58 20.70
N TYR A 75 -1.45 2.28 21.54
CA TYR A 75 -1.09 0.89 21.84
C TYR A 75 -2.18 0.17 22.67
N LYS A 76 -2.74 0.86 23.65
CA LYS A 76 -3.80 0.26 24.50
C LYS A 76 -5.07 -0.04 23.73
N GLU A 77 -5.43 0.82 22.76
CA GLU A 77 -6.57 0.58 21.88
C GLU A 77 -6.35 -0.64 20.99
N ASN A 78 -5.17 -0.82 20.43
CA ASN A 78 -4.84 -1.98 19.59
C ASN A 78 -4.86 -3.30 20.37
N ILE A 79 -4.30 -3.34 21.58
CA ILE A 79 -4.35 -4.55 22.45
C ILE A 79 -5.79 -4.93 22.83
N ASN A 80 -6.66 -3.96 23.05
CA ASN A 80 -8.05 -4.25 23.43
C ASN A 80 -8.82 -4.85 22.24
N ASN A 81 -8.53 -4.43 21.03
CA ASN A 81 -9.14 -4.96 19.81
C ASN A 81 -8.63 -6.38 19.46
N GLU A 82 -7.37 -6.70 19.79
CA GLU A 82 -6.81 -8.05 19.55
C GLU A 82 -7.25 -9.10 20.59
N LYS A 83 -7.62 -8.68 21.80
CA LYS A 83 -8.07 -9.59 22.85
C LYS A 83 -9.48 -10.13 22.65
N GLU A 84 -10.28 -9.57 21.78
CA GLU A 84 -11.59 -10.11 21.44
C GLU A 84 -11.55 -11.31 20.49
N ASP A 85 -10.41 -11.61 19.83
CA ASP A 85 -10.33 -12.67 18.80
C ASP A 85 -9.35 -13.82 19.09
N SER A 86 -8.69 -13.92 20.24
CA SER A 86 -7.79 -15.06 20.47
C SER A 86 -7.76 -15.60 21.89
N SER A 87 -8.49 -16.71 22.08
CA SER A 87 -8.23 -17.72 23.11
C SER A 87 -7.04 -18.61 22.71
N LYS A 88 -5.83 -18.09 22.73
CA LYS A 88 -4.60 -18.89 22.72
C LYS A 88 -3.54 -18.23 23.60
N GLU A 89 -3.43 -18.76 24.81
CA GLU A 89 -2.26 -18.57 25.67
C GLU A 89 -1.04 -19.16 24.96
N THR A 90 -0.12 -18.31 24.53
CA THR A 90 1.21 -18.74 24.13
C THR A 90 2.20 -18.13 25.13
N GLU A 91 2.92 -18.98 25.81
CA GLU A 91 4.00 -18.65 26.74
C GLU A 91 5.05 -17.78 25.98
N ALA A 92 5.03 -16.48 26.22
CA ALA A 92 6.04 -15.55 25.70
C ALA A 92 7.09 -15.29 26.77
N ASN A 93 8.14 -16.10 26.76
CA ASN A 93 9.34 -15.86 27.55
C ASN A 93 10.47 -15.37 26.65
N ALA A 94 10.44 -14.09 26.30
CA ALA A 94 11.61 -13.31 25.86
C ALA A 94 11.28 -11.84 26.16
N ALA A 95 12.21 -11.14 26.79
CA ALA A 95 12.04 -9.78 27.31
C ALA A 95 11.32 -8.86 26.34
N ALA A 96 10.01 -8.69 26.53
CA ALA A 96 9.22 -7.72 25.78
C ALA A 96 9.86 -6.33 25.99
N PRO A 97 10.04 -5.53 24.94
CA PRO A 97 10.63 -4.21 25.07
C PRO A 97 9.78 -3.35 26.00
N GLN A 98 10.43 -2.55 26.84
CA GLN A 98 9.70 -1.66 27.75
C GLN A 98 8.80 -0.73 26.96
N LEU A 99 7.56 -0.62 27.38
CA LEU A 99 6.56 0.27 26.80
C LEU A 99 7.12 1.70 26.65
N GLY A 100 6.96 2.30 25.46
CA GLY A 100 7.48 3.64 25.16
C GLY A 100 8.98 3.71 24.88
N SER A 101 9.75 2.62 25.02
CA SER A 101 11.16 2.59 24.61
C SER A 101 11.31 2.76 23.09
N LEU A 102 12.48 3.25 22.64
CA LEU A 102 12.76 3.40 21.22
C LEU A 102 12.60 2.08 20.47
N LYS A 103 13.08 0.98 21.06
CA LYS A 103 12.94 -0.36 20.47
C LYS A 103 11.46 -0.74 20.29
N TRP A 104 10.65 -0.50 21.30
CA TRP A 104 9.21 -0.72 21.24
C TRP A 104 8.54 0.12 20.14
N ARG A 105 8.87 1.43 20.04
CA ARG A 105 8.35 2.32 18.99
C ARG A 105 8.74 1.84 17.60
N MET A 106 9.97 1.39 17.41
CA MET A 106 10.44 0.81 16.14
C MET A 106 9.66 -0.44 15.75
N GLU A 107 9.38 -1.34 16.70
CA GLU A 107 8.57 -2.53 16.44
C GLU A 107 7.14 -2.17 16.05
N GLN A 108 6.51 -1.21 16.75
CA GLN A 108 5.17 -0.73 16.39
C GLN A 108 5.16 -0.08 14.99
N TYR A 109 6.15 0.75 14.70
CA TYR A 109 6.31 1.38 13.39
C TYR A 109 6.43 0.33 12.28
N LYS A 110 7.30 -0.67 12.48
CA LYS A 110 7.49 -1.77 11.53
C LYS A 110 6.18 -2.53 11.27
N THR A 111 5.50 -2.96 12.33
CA THR A 111 4.23 -3.70 12.23
C THR A 111 3.16 -2.87 11.50
N LYS A 112 3.04 -1.58 11.81
CA LYS A 112 2.10 -0.66 11.15
C LYS A 112 2.35 -0.60 9.65
N TRP A 113 3.62 -0.42 9.24
CA TRP A 113 3.96 -0.27 7.82
C TRP A 113 3.94 -1.59 7.06
N GLU A 114 4.30 -2.72 7.68
CA GLU A 114 4.10 -4.05 7.11
C GLU A 114 2.62 -4.29 6.79
N HIS A 115 1.72 -3.97 7.72
CA HIS A 115 0.29 -4.10 7.48
C HIS A 115 -0.18 -3.22 6.32
N LYS A 116 0.23 -1.95 6.27
CA LYS A 116 -0.12 -1.03 5.18
C LYS A 116 0.45 -1.49 3.84
N PHE A 117 1.68 -1.99 3.83
CA PHE A 117 2.32 -2.54 2.64
C PHE A 117 1.53 -3.73 2.08
N MET A 118 1.17 -4.68 2.93
CA MET A 118 0.36 -5.84 2.52
C MET A 118 -1.05 -5.44 2.08
N GLN A 119 -1.63 -4.42 2.73
CA GLN A 119 -2.93 -3.88 2.33
C GLN A 119 -2.86 -3.22 0.95
N LEU A 120 -1.84 -2.41 0.69
CA LEU A 120 -1.61 -1.77 -0.62
C LEU A 120 -1.42 -2.83 -1.71
N HIS A 121 -0.56 -3.81 -1.47
CA HIS A 121 -0.32 -4.93 -2.38
C HIS A 121 -1.62 -5.65 -2.76
N LYS A 122 -2.39 -6.06 -1.74
CA LYS A 122 -3.68 -6.73 -1.95
C LYS A 122 -4.69 -5.87 -2.73
N ASN A 123 -4.75 -4.58 -2.41
CA ASN A 123 -5.64 -3.66 -3.11
C ASN A 123 -5.22 -3.47 -4.57
N GLU A 124 -3.92 -3.42 -4.86
CA GLU A 124 -3.42 -3.29 -6.24
C GLU A 124 -3.71 -4.53 -7.08
N GLU A 125 -3.54 -5.73 -6.51
CA GLU A 125 -3.90 -6.97 -7.20
C GLU A 125 -5.40 -7.04 -7.47
N GLU A 126 -6.22 -6.64 -6.50
CA GLU A 126 -7.68 -6.59 -6.67
C GLU A 126 -8.10 -5.60 -7.74
N LEU A 127 -7.52 -4.39 -7.76
CA LEU A 127 -7.77 -3.39 -8.80
C LEU A 127 -7.35 -3.93 -10.19
N ASN A 128 -6.18 -4.56 -10.29
CA ASN A 128 -5.72 -5.15 -11.54
C ASN A 128 -6.68 -6.24 -12.01
N ARG A 129 -7.14 -7.12 -11.12
CA ARG A 129 -8.10 -8.19 -11.45
C ARG A 129 -9.39 -7.62 -12.00
N GLN A 130 -9.98 -6.64 -11.32
CA GLN A 130 -11.23 -6.02 -11.76
C GLN A 130 -11.05 -5.29 -13.09
N PHE A 131 -9.94 -4.58 -13.30
CA PHE A 131 -9.68 -3.94 -14.58
C PHE A 131 -9.43 -4.94 -15.70
N ILE A 132 -8.68 -6.02 -15.47
CA ILE A 132 -8.47 -7.10 -16.45
C ILE A 132 -9.81 -7.69 -16.91
N ASP A 133 -10.73 -7.92 -15.96
CA ASP A 133 -12.07 -8.43 -16.26
C ASP A 133 -12.90 -7.43 -17.07
N ILE A 134 -12.87 -6.14 -16.71
CA ILE A 134 -13.60 -5.08 -17.42
C ILE A 134 -13.12 -4.93 -18.87
N TYR A 135 -11.82 -5.07 -19.12
CA TYR A 135 -11.23 -4.96 -20.45
C TYR A 135 -11.21 -6.28 -21.23
N GLY A 136 -11.57 -7.40 -20.60
CA GLY A 136 -11.59 -8.72 -21.23
C GLY A 136 -10.21 -9.24 -21.61
N LEU A 137 -9.19 -8.96 -20.79
CA LEU A 137 -7.79 -9.32 -21.03
C LEU A 137 -7.29 -10.45 -20.12
N GLN A 138 -8.19 -11.33 -19.66
CA GLN A 138 -7.85 -12.43 -18.73
C GLN A 138 -6.89 -13.44 -19.34
N ASP A 139 -6.92 -13.62 -20.66
CA ASP A 139 -6.05 -14.55 -21.38
C ASP A 139 -4.62 -13.99 -21.60
N GLU A 140 -4.43 -12.67 -21.41
CA GLU A 140 -3.18 -11.99 -21.71
C GLU A 140 -2.47 -11.42 -20.48
N LEU A 141 -3.21 -11.12 -19.42
CA LEU A 141 -2.70 -10.46 -18.22
C LEU A 141 -3.06 -11.19 -16.95
N THR A 142 -2.12 -11.24 -16.01
CA THR A 142 -2.35 -11.70 -14.63
C THR A 142 -2.44 -10.51 -13.68
N PRO A 143 -3.27 -10.56 -12.63
CA PRO A 143 -3.41 -9.47 -11.67
C PRO A 143 -2.22 -9.35 -10.72
N ASP A 144 -1.37 -10.37 -10.62
CA ASP A 144 -0.28 -10.47 -9.64
C ASP A 144 0.68 -9.28 -9.71
N VAL A 145 1.00 -8.71 -8.56
CA VAL A 145 1.94 -7.59 -8.43
C VAL A 145 3.17 -8.07 -7.67
N PRO A 146 4.38 -8.03 -8.27
CA PRO A 146 5.60 -8.35 -7.55
C PRO A 146 5.83 -7.39 -6.37
N LEU A 147 6.25 -7.90 -5.22
CA LEU A 147 6.47 -7.08 -4.02
C LEU A 147 7.47 -5.93 -4.24
N ASN A 148 8.43 -6.10 -5.13
CA ASN A 148 9.40 -5.07 -5.48
C ASN A 148 8.84 -3.93 -6.36
N GLU A 149 7.62 -4.07 -6.87
CA GLU A 149 6.92 -3.00 -7.60
C GLU A 149 6.10 -2.11 -6.67
N ILE A 150 5.86 -2.54 -5.43
CA ILE A 150 5.18 -1.72 -4.42
C ILE A 150 6.11 -0.62 -3.95
N THR A 151 5.69 0.63 -4.10
CA THR A 151 6.56 1.80 -3.97
C THR A 151 6.76 2.33 -2.56
N ILE A 152 5.91 1.95 -1.61
CA ILE A 152 6.10 2.31 -0.20
C ILE A 152 7.19 1.44 0.43
N LEU A 153 7.98 1.99 1.34
CA LEU A 153 9.13 1.32 1.98
C LEU A 153 10.20 0.83 0.99
N GLN A 154 10.43 1.56 -0.10
CA GLN A 154 11.51 1.22 -1.01
C GLN A 154 12.88 1.33 -0.33
N GLN A 155 13.68 0.33 -0.64
CA GLN A 155 15.07 0.06 -0.25
C GLN A 155 15.86 1.25 0.31
N GLY A 156 16.23 1.16 1.57
CA GLY A 156 17.22 2.01 2.21
C GLY A 156 16.75 2.71 3.48
N GLU A 157 15.44 2.77 3.77
CA GLU A 157 14.93 3.49 4.94
C GLU A 157 14.66 2.57 6.14
N ILE A 158 14.24 1.33 5.90
CA ILE A 158 14.24 0.27 6.92
C ILE A 158 14.54 -1.04 6.19
N SER A 159 15.74 -1.57 6.37
CA SER A 159 16.04 -2.95 5.96
C SER A 159 15.21 -3.88 6.84
N ILE A 160 14.17 -4.46 6.27
CA ILE A 160 13.48 -5.60 6.85
C ILE A 160 14.28 -6.82 6.38
N GLU A 161 15.35 -7.17 7.12
CA GLU A 161 16.01 -8.47 7.05
C GLU A 161 15.30 -9.46 7.95
#